data_a97838ec72dd3dbb2f49f01165e12f9a
#
_entry.id   a97838ec72dd3dbb2f49f01165e12f9a
#
_cell.length_a   1.000
_cell.length_b   1.000
_cell.length_c   1.000
_cell.angle_alpha   90.00
_cell.angle_beta   90.00
_cell.angle_gamma   90.00
#
_symmetry.space_group_name_H-M   'P 1'
#
loop_
_entity.id
_entity.type
_entity.pdbx_description
1 polymer ?
#
loop_
_entity_poly.entity_id
_entity_poly.type
_entity_poly.pdbx_seq_one_letter_code
_entity_poly.pdbx_strand_id
1 'polypeptide(L)'
;MKYIYNVTYHVAPQVAAQWQGWVAERLPQWLKQSHFARVKILKIHLDHPDSEAFSLQYETEDKEIAARFQAEQEPIHRQAIYEQFGEKVLSFGTLLEEKETLVSDQ
;
A
#
# COMPACT_ATOMS: atom_id res chain seq x y z
N MET A 1 -12.23 13.66 9.42
CA MET A 1 -11.12 12.89 9.99
C MET A 1 -10.51 12.02 8.89
N LYS A 2 -9.20 11.93 8.85
CA LYS A 2 -8.51 11.19 7.79
C LYS A 2 -8.17 9.78 8.24
N TYR A 3 -8.41 8.83 7.36
CA TYR A 3 -8.00 7.45 7.54
C TYR A 3 -7.00 7.09 6.45
N ILE A 4 -5.99 6.32 6.82
CA ILE A 4 -4.98 5.84 5.90
C ILE A 4 -4.94 4.33 6.02
N TYR A 5 -5.16 3.62 4.91
CA TYR A 5 -4.90 2.19 4.88
C TYR A 5 -3.51 1.99 4.31
N ASN A 6 -2.63 1.48 5.14
CA ASN A 6 -1.23 1.28 4.79
C ASN A 6 -0.97 -0.19 4.51
N VAL A 7 -0.45 -0.50 3.33
CA VAL A 7 -0.02 -1.85 3.02
C VAL A 7 1.51 -1.82 2.87
N THR A 8 2.18 -2.56 3.73
CA THR A 8 3.64 -2.69 3.66
C THR A 8 4.00 -3.94 2.88
N TYR A 9 4.90 -3.77 1.90
CA TYR A 9 5.37 -4.86 1.06
C TYR A 9 6.86 -5.08 1.28
N HIS A 10 7.23 -6.33 1.53
CA HIS A 10 8.62 -6.75 1.54
C HIS A 10 8.86 -7.54 0.25
N VAL A 11 9.73 -7.05 -0.59
CA VAL A 11 9.92 -7.55 -1.94
C VAL A 11 11.35 -8.05 -2.09
N ALA A 12 11.51 -9.27 -2.61
CA ALA A 12 12.85 -9.81 -2.87
C ALA A 12 13.58 -8.87 -3.85
N PRO A 13 14.87 -8.57 -3.60
CA PRO A 13 15.60 -7.60 -4.43
C PRO A 13 15.59 -7.91 -5.92
N GLN A 14 15.65 -9.20 -6.28
CA GLN A 14 15.72 -9.62 -7.68
C GLN A 14 14.44 -9.32 -8.46
N VAL A 15 13.29 -9.08 -7.78
CA VAL A 15 12.03 -8.75 -8.46
C VAL A 15 11.51 -7.36 -8.10
N ALA A 16 12.27 -6.58 -7.33
CA ALA A 16 11.78 -5.31 -6.80
C ALA A 16 11.43 -4.30 -7.91
N ALA A 17 12.28 -4.15 -8.91
CA ALA A 17 12.00 -3.22 -10.01
C ALA A 17 10.79 -3.68 -10.83
N GLN A 18 10.69 -4.98 -11.08
CA GLN A 18 9.57 -5.54 -11.81
C GLN A 18 8.26 -5.37 -11.03
N TRP A 19 8.30 -5.63 -9.72
CA TRP A 19 7.13 -5.47 -8.86
C TRP A 19 6.65 -4.03 -8.83
N GLN A 20 7.58 -3.09 -8.70
CA GLN A 20 7.23 -1.66 -8.64
C GLN A 20 6.55 -1.20 -9.92
N GLY A 21 7.07 -1.60 -11.09
CA GLY A 21 6.46 -1.29 -12.36
C GLY A 21 5.09 -1.95 -12.53
N TRP A 22 4.97 -3.20 -12.12
CA TRP A 22 3.72 -3.96 -12.20
C TRP A 22 2.62 -3.31 -11.36
N VAL A 23 2.96 -2.89 -10.13
CA VAL A 23 2.01 -2.20 -9.24
C VAL A 23 1.64 -0.83 -9.80
N ALA A 24 2.64 -0.07 -10.28
CA ALA A 24 2.41 1.26 -10.81
C ALA A 24 1.40 1.26 -11.96
N GLU A 25 1.42 0.23 -12.80
CA GLU A 25 0.46 0.09 -13.88
C GLU A 25 -0.97 -0.14 -13.39
N ARG A 26 -1.13 -0.78 -12.23
CA ARG A 26 -2.42 -1.15 -11.68
C ARG A 26 -3.01 -0.14 -10.72
N LEU A 27 -2.17 0.72 -10.15
CA LEU A 27 -2.62 1.67 -9.14
C LEU A 27 -3.77 2.58 -9.58
N PRO A 28 -3.79 3.12 -10.81
CA PRO A 28 -4.93 3.96 -11.20
C PRO A 28 -6.25 3.23 -11.12
N GLN A 29 -6.30 1.98 -11.54
CA GLN A 29 -7.52 1.20 -11.47
C GLN A 29 -7.85 0.78 -10.05
N TRP A 30 -6.85 0.37 -9.28
CA TRP A 30 -7.06 0.02 -7.89
C TRP A 30 -7.61 1.20 -7.10
N LEU A 31 -7.08 2.39 -7.35
CA LEU A 31 -7.57 3.61 -6.72
C LEU A 31 -9.04 3.87 -7.08
N LYS A 32 -9.36 3.76 -8.37
CA LYS A 32 -10.71 4.00 -8.83
C LYS A 32 -11.72 3.00 -8.24
N GLN A 33 -11.35 1.73 -8.18
CA GLN A 33 -12.23 0.68 -7.67
C GLN A 33 -12.45 0.77 -6.17
N SER A 34 -11.47 1.29 -5.43
CA SER A 34 -11.53 1.34 -3.98
C SER A 34 -12.17 2.61 -3.43
N HIS A 35 -12.38 3.62 -4.27
CA HIS A 35 -12.98 4.90 -3.92
C HIS A 35 -12.17 5.74 -2.93
N PHE A 36 -10.90 5.45 -2.74
CA PHE A 36 -10.02 6.31 -1.96
C PHE A 36 -9.77 7.63 -2.70
N ALA A 37 -9.47 8.69 -1.94
CA ALA A 37 -9.16 9.99 -2.52
C ALA A 37 -7.82 9.99 -3.24
N ARG A 38 -6.83 9.28 -2.68
CA ARG A 38 -5.51 9.16 -3.31
C ARG A 38 -4.73 7.98 -2.73
N VAL A 39 -3.68 7.61 -3.45
CA VAL A 39 -2.74 6.60 -2.99
C VAL A 39 -1.33 7.08 -3.27
N LYS A 40 -0.43 6.80 -2.35
CA LYS A 40 1.01 7.08 -2.49
C LYS A 40 1.77 5.79 -2.42
N ILE A 41 2.84 5.70 -3.21
CA ILE A 41 3.81 4.62 -3.05
C ILE A 41 5.09 5.23 -2.47
N LEU A 42 5.56 4.66 -1.37
CA LEU A 42 6.73 5.14 -0.65
C LEU A 42 7.73 4.02 -0.51
N LYS A 43 9.01 4.36 -0.62
CA LYS A 43 10.06 3.38 -0.34
C LYS A 43 10.46 3.50 1.11
N ILE A 44 10.55 2.36 1.79
CA ILE A 44 11.02 2.31 3.17
C ILE A 44 12.51 2.01 3.14
N HIS A 45 13.32 2.88 3.77
CA HIS A 45 14.76 2.66 3.84
C HIS A 45 15.08 1.72 5.00
N LEU A 46 15.73 0.61 4.69
CA LEU A 46 16.12 -0.40 5.68
C LEU A 46 17.62 -0.36 5.90
N ASP A 47 18.04 -0.61 7.14
CA ASP A 47 19.45 -0.60 7.50
C ASP A 47 20.19 -1.83 6.97
N HIS A 48 19.50 -2.98 6.93
CA HIS A 48 20.09 -4.25 6.48
C HIS A 48 19.09 -4.93 5.52
N PRO A 49 19.12 -4.55 4.24
CA PRO A 49 18.09 -5.02 3.30
C PRO A 49 18.38 -6.40 2.72
N ASP A 50 17.79 -7.43 3.32
CA ASP A 50 17.62 -8.71 2.65
C ASP A 50 16.44 -8.64 1.69
N SER A 51 15.66 -7.58 1.78
CA SER A 51 14.51 -7.29 0.93
C SER A 51 14.43 -5.79 0.70
N GLU A 52 13.63 -5.38 -0.27
CA GLU A 52 13.26 -3.98 -0.42
C GLU A 52 11.85 -3.80 0.12
N ALA A 53 11.63 -2.72 0.84
CA ALA A 53 10.34 -2.49 1.48
C ALA A 53 9.67 -1.26 0.91
N PHE A 54 8.36 -1.37 0.69
CA PHE A 54 7.54 -0.30 0.14
C PHE A 54 6.26 -0.16 0.95
N SER A 55 5.71 1.05 0.95
CA SER A 55 4.45 1.33 1.61
C SER A 55 3.49 1.92 0.60
N LEU A 56 2.31 1.33 0.47
CA LEU A 56 1.20 1.92 -0.28
C LEU A 56 0.23 2.51 0.73
N GLN A 57 -0.01 3.81 0.64
CA GLN A 57 -0.88 4.51 1.58
C GLN A 57 -2.10 5.06 0.85
N TYR A 58 -3.26 4.50 1.15
CA TYR A 58 -4.55 4.90 0.59
C TYR A 58 -5.25 5.81 1.57
N GLU A 59 -5.70 6.99 1.12
CA GLU A 59 -6.28 8.00 2.00
C GLU A 59 -7.75 8.23 1.71
N THR A 60 -8.55 8.33 2.79
CA THR A 60 -9.97 8.63 2.72
C THR A 60 -10.41 9.33 3.99
N GLU A 61 -11.51 10.09 3.90
CA GLU A 61 -12.17 10.64 5.08
C GLU A 61 -13.34 9.75 5.54
N ASP A 62 -13.60 8.66 4.83
CA ASP A 62 -14.70 7.75 5.11
C ASP A 62 -14.18 6.42 5.63
N LYS A 63 -14.44 6.16 6.91
CA LYS A 63 -14.00 4.92 7.56
C LYS A 63 -14.54 3.67 6.87
N GLU A 64 -15.75 3.73 6.31
CA GLU A 64 -16.35 2.58 5.65
C GLU A 64 -15.62 2.21 4.36
N ILE A 65 -15.08 3.21 3.65
CA ILE A 65 -14.26 2.95 2.46
C ILE A 65 -13.02 2.16 2.85
N ALA A 66 -12.36 2.56 3.94
CA ALA A 66 -11.18 1.85 4.42
C ALA A 66 -11.51 0.43 4.88
N ALA A 67 -12.62 0.26 5.60
CA ALA A 67 -13.05 -1.07 6.08
C ALA A 67 -13.41 -1.99 4.91
N ARG A 68 -14.09 -1.45 3.90
CA ARG A 68 -14.47 -2.22 2.72
C ARG A 68 -13.24 -2.63 1.92
N PHE A 69 -12.26 -1.74 1.80
CA PHE A 69 -11.01 -2.05 1.12
C PHE A 69 -10.31 -3.23 1.80
N GLN A 70 -10.22 -3.19 3.12
CA GLN A 70 -9.58 -4.26 3.88
C GLN A 70 -10.28 -5.60 3.67
N ALA A 71 -11.60 -5.57 3.63
CA ALA A 71 -12.40 -6.80 3.52
C ALA A 71 -12.47 -7.35 2.09
N GLU A 72 -12.51 -6.47 1.09
CA GLU A 72 -12.84 -6.86 -0.28
C GLU A 72 -11.71 -6.68 -1.28
N GLN A 73 -11.05 -5.52 -1.29
CA GLN A 73 -10.08 -5.19 -2.33
C GLN A 73 -8.68 -5.68 -2.01
N GLU A 74 -8.22 -5.48 -0.79
CA GLU A 74 -6.87 -5.86 -0.41
C GLU A 74 -6.59 -7.35 -0.59
N PRO A 75 -7.52 -8.27 -0.23
CA PRO A 75 -7.30 -9.69 -0.52
C PRO A 75 -7.16 -9.99 -2.01
N ILE A 76 -7.90 -9.28 -2.87
CA ILE A 76 -7.80 -9.45 -4.31
C ILE A 76 -6.42 -9.00 -4.81
N HIS A 77 -5.94 -7.85 -4.32
CA HIS A 77 -4.61 -7.34 -4.70
C HIS A 77 -3.52 -8.30 -4.25
N ARG A 78 -3.63 -8.82 -3.04
CA ARG A 78 -2.66 -9.78 -2.50
C ARG A 78 -2.61 -11.04 -3.33
N GLN A 79 -3.76 -11.55 -3.73
CA GLN A 79 -3.82 -12.74 -4.56
C GLN A 79 -3.21 -12.51 -5.93
N ALA A 80 -3.48 -11.35 -6.55
CA ALA A 80 -2.91 -11.01 -7.85
C ALA A 80 -1.39 -10.91 -7.78
N ILE A 81 -0.86 -10.31 -6.71
CA ILE A 81 0.57 -10.21 -6.49
C ILE A 81 1.18 -11.59 -6.29
N TYR A 82 0.51 -12.45 -5.52
CA TYR A 82 0.99 -13.81 -5.29
C TYR A 82 1.04 -14.63 -6.57
N GLU A 83 0.03 -14.49 -7.43
CA GLU A 83 0.01 -15.19 -8.70
C GLU A 83 1.17 -14.79 -9.61
N GLN A 84 1.60 -13.53 -9.53
CA GLN A 84 2.67 -13.01 -10.38
C GLN A 84 4.05 -13.25 -9.78
N PHE A 85 4.20 -13.11 -8.46
CA PHE A 85 5.51 -13.09 -7.81
C PHE A 85 5.71 -14.20 -6.77
N GLY A 86 4.65 -14.91 -6.40
CA GLY A 86 4.74 -15.96 -5.40
C GLY A 86 5.16 -15.44 -4.04
N GLU A 87 6.00 -16.19 -3.36
CA GLU A 87 6.47 -15.84 -2.02
C GLU A 87 7.56 -14.78 -2.00
N LYS A 88 7.96 -14.27 -3.17
CA LYS A 88 8.96 -13.21 -3.26
C LYS A 88 8.44 -11.86 -2.81
N VAL A 89 7.14 -11.73 -2.61
CA VAL A 89 6.51 -10.52 -2.11
C VAL A 89 5.62 -10.89 -0.94
N LEU A 90 5.90 -10.30 0.22
CA LEU A 90 5.10 -10.47 1.43
C LEU A 90 4.46 -9.13 1.76
N SER A 91 3.21 -9.16 2.23
CA SER A 91 2.51 -7.92 2.55
C SER A 91 1.67 -8.05 3.79
N PHE A 92 1.45 -6.92 4.45
CA PHE A 92 0.49 -6.83 5.55
C PHE A 92 -0.08 -5.42 5.58
N GLY A 93 -1.35 -5.34 5.97
CA GLY A 93 -2.08 -4.08 5.98
C GLY A 93 -2.35 -3.59 7.39
N THR A 94 -2.44 -2.27 7.52
CA THR A 94 -2.72 -1.61 8.79
C THR A 94 -3.63 -0.42 8.53
N LEU A 95 -4.74 -0.34 9.27
CA LEU A 95 -5.62 0.82 9.20
C LEU A 95 -5.14 1.86 10.21
N LEU A 96 -4.88 3.07 9.73
CA LEU A 96 -4.42 4.18 10.54
C LEU A 96 -5.48 5.27 10.56
N GLU A 97 -5.66 5.90 11.71
CA GLU A 97 -6.56 7.04 11.86
C GLU A 97 -5.74 8.24 12.30
N GLU A 98 -5.86 9.33 11.54
CA GLU A 98 -5.14 10.56 11.88
C GLU A 98 -5.78 11.21 13.11
N LYS A 99 -5.03 11.35 14.17
CA LYS A 99 -5.52 11.96 15.41
C LYS A 99 -5.18 13.42 15.51
N GLU A 100 -3.99 13.79 15.04
CA GLU A 100 -3.51 15.17 15.18
C GLU A 100 -2.40 15.42 14.17
N THR A 101 -2.40 16.62 13.60
CA THR A 101 -1.33 17.05 12.70
C THR A 101 -0.83 18.40 13.19
N LEU A 102 0.47 18.50 13.40
CA LEU A 102 1.13 19.74 13.74
C LEU A 102 1.99 20.18 12.57
N VAL A 103 1.97 21.47 12.29
CA VAL A 103 2.73 22.04 11.17
C VAL A 103 3.75 23.03 11.73
N SER A 104 4.96 22.92 11.24
CA SER A 104 6.03 23.86 11.64
C SER A 104 5.80 25.22 11.00
N ASP A 105 6.18 26.28 11.73
CA ASP A 105 6.09 27.68 11.24
C ASP A 105 7.23 28.06 10.32
N GLN A 106 8.13 27.17 10.00
CA GLN A 106 9.30 27.49 9.16
C GLN A 106 8.96 27.70 7.71
#